data_ab311fb8f3c00ceacbea243539844706
#
_entry.id   ab311fb8f3c00ceacbea243539844706
#
_cell.length_a   1.000
_cell.length_b   1.000
_cell.length_c   1.000
_cell.angle_alpha   90.00
_cell.angle_beta   90.00
_cell.angle_gamma   90.00
#
_symmetry.space_group_name_H-M   'P 1'
#
loop_
_entity.id
_entity.type
_entity.pdbx_description
1 polymer ?
#
loop_
_entity_poly.entity_id
_entity_poly.type
_entity_poly.pdbx_seq_one_letter_code
_entity_poly.pdbx_strand_id
1 'polypeptide(L)'
;MTATARAPLSPYQRRLFGFLSVATFFEGYDFFTLTQLLTNIRAEFQLGYAAAGWLLAVINAGTVAAYLLVGLADRWGRRRVLSVTILGYTVFTLLSGLAPNVWLFGAFQFVARVFLIGEWATSMVIAAEEFPAARRGMVVGVVQAASALGGVVCAGLVPVLSRESGLDLDPAYGIELVH
;
A
#
# COMPACT_ATOMS: atom_id res chain seq x y z
N MET A 1 1.86 -37.44 -21.43
CA MET A 1 2.11 -36.19 -20.70
C MET A 1 1.98 -36.49 -19.21
N THR A 2 3.09 -36.81 -18.55
CA THR A 2 3.15 -37.12 -17.12
C THR A 2 2.94 -35.83 -16.35
N ALA A 3 1.85 -35.76 -15.58
CA ALA A 3 1.61 -34.70 -14.60
C ALA A 3 2.77 -34.72 -13.59
N THR A 4 3.74 -33.84 -13.74
CA THR A 4 4.80 -33.63 -12.76
C THR A 4 4.09 -33.22 -11.46
N ALA A 5 4.03 -34.16 -10.50
CA ALA A 5 3.47 -33.93 -9.18
C ALA A 5 4.14 -32.69 -8.60
N ARG A 6 3.35 -31.64 -8.35
CA ARG A 6 3.83 -30.36 -7.80
C ARG A 6 4.40 -30.64 -6.41
N ALA A 7 5.72 -30.66 -6.28
CA ALA A 7 6.38 -30.87 -5.00
C ALA A 7 5.80 -29.92 -3.92
N PRO A 8 5.58 -30.39 -2.69
CA PRO A 8 5.04 -29.52 -1.62
C PRO A 8 6.00 -28.36 -1.36
N LEU A 9 5.47 -27.20 -0.99
CA LEU A 9 6.26 -26.04 -0.59
C LEU A 9 7.03 -26.36 0.69
N SER A 10 8.31 -25.95 0.77
CA SER A 10 9.11 -26.09 1.98
C SER A 10 8.49 -25.27 3.13
N PRO A 11 8.79 -25.63 4.41
CA PRO A 11 8.32 -24.84 5.56
C PRO A 11 8.73 -23.36 5.48
N TYR A 12 9.92 -23.08 4.97
CA TYR A 12 10.39 -21.72 4.69
C TYR A 12 9.52 -21.00 3.67
N GLN A 13 9.26 -21.62 2.52
CA GLN A 13 8.41 -21.04 1.46
C GLN A 13 6.98 -20.79 1.93
N ARG A 14 6.42 -21.65 2.78
CA ARG A 14 5.08 -21.44 3.36
C ARG A 14 5.03 -20.23 4.27
N ARG A 15 6.05 -20.04 5.14
CA ARG A 15 6.16 -18.85 6.00
C ARG A 15 6.36 -17.59 5.18
N LEU A 16 7.25 -17.64 4.20
CA LEU A 16 7.50 -16.53 3.29
C LEU A 16 6.22 -16.13 2.54
N PHE A 17 5.49 -17.09 2.00
CA PHE A 17 4.22 -16.86 1.31
C PHE A 17 3.20 -16.17 2.22
N GLY A 18 3.02 -16.66 3.45
CA GLY A 18 2.13 -16.03 4.43
C GLY A 18 2.56 -14.60 4.76
N PHE A 19 3.86 -14.38 5.00
CA PHE A 19 4.41 -13.05 5.28
C PHE A 19 4.18 -12.07 4.12
N LEU A 20 4.51 -12.47 2.89
CA LEU A 20 4.29 -11.63 1.71
C LEU A 20 2.80 -11.31 1.51
N SER A 21 1.92 -12.29 1.70
CA SER A 21 0.47 -12.08 1.56
C SER A 21 -0.08 -11.09 2.58
N VAL A 22 0.38 -11.16 3.84
CA VAL A 22 -0.04 -10.22 4.90
C VAL A 22 0.52 -8.83 4.64
N ALA A 23 1.81 -8.72 4.30
CA ALA A 23 2.44 -7.44 4.00
C ALA A 23 1.73 -6.74 2.83
N THR A 24 1.50 -7.47 1.74
CA THR A 24 0.84 -6.94 0.55
C THR A 24 -0.65 -6.62 0.79
N PHE A 25 -1.32 -7.32 1.70
CA PHE A 25 -2.68 -6.97 2.13
C PHE A 25 -2.71 -5.59 2.79
N PHE A 26 -1.81 -5.33 3.75
CA PHE A 26 -1.74 -4.03 4.41
C PHE A 26 -1.29 -2.92 3.45
N GLU A 27 -0.40 -3.21 2.52
CA GLU A 27 -0.02 -2.30 1.45
C GLU A 27 -1.24 -1.87 0.62
N GLY A 28 -2.07 -2.84 0.17
CA GLY A 28 -3.29 -2.55 -0.57
C GLY A 28 -4.31 -1.76 0.26
N TYR A 29 -4.48 -2.11 1.54
CA TYR A 29 -5.32 -1.36 2.47
C TYR A 29 -4.90 0.11 2.54
N ASP A 30 -3.61 0.38 2.77
CA ASP A 30 -3.10 1.73 2.95
C ASP A 30 -3.11 2.56 1.66
N PHE A 31 -2.84 1.92 0.52
CA PHE A 31 -2.92 2.58 -0.78
C PHE A 31 -4.30 3.23 -1.01
N PHE A 32 -5.37 2.56 -0.61
CA PHE A 32 -6.74 3.06 -0.73
C PHE A 32 -7.14 4.00 0.40
N THR A 33 -6.57 3.86 1.61
CA THR A 33 -6.89 4.68 2.78
C THR A 33 -6.71 6.17 2.49
N LEU A 34 -5.60 6.56 1.88
CA LEU A 34 -5.32 7.96 1.54
C LEU A 34 -6.41 8.56 0.64
N THR A 35 -6.87 7.78 -0.35
CA THR A 35 -7.92 8.24 -1.28
C THR A 35 -9.28 8.35 -0.58
N GLN A 36 -9.61 7.39 0.28
CA GLN A 36 -10.86 7.38 1.05
C GLN A 36 -10.92 8.54 2.07
N LEU A 37 -9.81 8.84 2.72
CA LEU A 37 -9.72 9.93 3.71
C LEU A 37 -9.46 11.31 3.10
N LEU A 38 -9.35 11.42 1.78
CA LEU A 38 -9.02 12.70 1.13
C LEU A 38 -10.00 13.82 1.50
N THR A 39 -11.30 13.52 1.61
CA THR A 39 -12.32 14.48 1.99
C THR A 39 -12.09 15.00 3.40
N ASN A 40 -11.75 14.12 4.34
CA ASN A 40 -11.44 14.47 5.74
C ASN A 40 -10.15 15.30 5.82
N ILE A 41 -9.10 14.91 5.09
CA ILE A 41 -7.83 15.65 4.98
C ILE A 41 -8.08 17.06 4.43
N ARG A 42 -8.95 17.19 3.42
CA ARG A 42 -9.33 18.48 2.87
C ARG A 42 -10.03 19.36 3.91
N ALA A 43 -10.98 18.78 4.66
CA ALA A 43 -11.72 19.51 5.69
C ALA A 43 -10.80 19.97 6.82
N GLU A 44 -9.90 19.11 7.31
CA GLU A 44 -8.96 19.40 8.40
C GLU A 44 -7.97 20.51 8.01
N PHE A 45 -7.37 20.42 6.83
CA PHE A 45 -6.40 21.44 6.37
C PHE A 45 -7.04 22.57 5.56
N GLN A 46 -8.37 22.64 5.48
CA GLN A 46 -9.13 23.66 4.73
C GLN A 46 -8.68 23.79 3.26
N LEU A 47 -8.43 22.67 2.59
CA LEU A 47 -7.90 22.62 1.22
C LEU A 47 -9.04 22.72 0.21
N GLY A 48 -8.85 23.57 -0.81
CA GLY A 48 -9.66 23.53 -2.02
C GLY A 48 -9.42 22.27 -2.86
N TYR A 49 -10.32 21.92 -3.78
CA TYR A 49 -10.22 20.73 -4.64
C TYR A 49 -8.91 20.69 -5.43
N ALA A 50 -8.48 21.83 -5.98
CA ALA A 50 -7.22 21.92 -6.72
C ALA A 50 -6.01 21.64 -5.84
N ALA A 51 -5.96 22.18 -4.61
CA ALA A 51 -4.87 21.96 -3.67
C ALA A 51 -4.80 20.49 -3.22
N ALA A 52 -5.93 19.85 -2.97
CA ALA A 52 -6.00 18.42 -2.65
C ALA A 52 -5.54 17.55 -3.83
N GLY A 53 -5.90 17.90 -5.06
CA GLY A 53 -5.43 17.23 -6.26
C GLY A 53 -3.91 17.33 -6.41
N TRP A 54 -3.33 18.51 -6.18
CA TRP A 54 -1.86 18.69 -6.16
C TRP A 54 -1.19 17.90 -5.05
N LEU A 55 -1.76 17.87 -3.85
CA LEU A 55 -1.26 17.06 -2.74
C LEU A 55 -1.16 15.59 -3.13
N LEU A 56 -2.23 15.02 -3.70
CA LEU A 56 -2.23 13.65 -4.20
C LEU A 56 -1.21 13.43 -5.32
N ALA A 57 -1.10 14.37 -6.24
CA ALA A 57 -0.12 14.27 -7.33
C ALA A 57 1.32 14.22 -6.80
N VAL A 58 1.66 15.08 -5.83
CA VAL A 58 2.98 15.10 -5.18
C VAL A 58 3.22 13.77 -4.44
N ILE A 59 2.26 13.30 -3.66
CA ILE A 59 2.40 12.02 -2.94
C ILE A 59 2.61 10.87 -3.94
N ASN A 60 1.82 10.80 -5.01
CA ASN A 60 1.95 9.75 -6.02
C ASN A 60 3.24 9.86 -6.87
N ALA A 61 3.86 11.02 -6.95
CA ALA A 61 5.20 11.17 -7.56
C ALA A 61 6.26 10.34 -6.80
N GLY A 62 6.03 10.03 -5.52
CA GLY A 62 6.82 9.07 -4.74
C GLY A 62 6.90 7.67 -5.40
N THR A 63 5.91 7.27 -6.19
CA THR A 63 5.95 6.03 -6.98
C THR A 63 7.12 6.03 -7.97
N VAL A 64 7.40 7.15 -8.60
CA VAL A 64 8.54 7.28 -9.52
C VAL A 64 9.86 7.19 -8.74
N ALA A 65 9.95 7.86 -7.59
CA ALA A 65 11.13 7.80 -6.74
C ALA A 65 11.39 6.39 -6.17
N ALA A 66 10.35 5.58 -5.98
CA ALA A 66 10.46 4.20 -5.50
C ALA A 66 11.30 3.30 -6.44
N TYR A 67 11.36 3.58 -7.73
CA TYR A 67 12.23 2.82 -8.65
C TYR A 67 13.70 2.88 -8.27
N LEU A 68 14.14 3.95 -7.60
CA LEU A 68 15.50 4.06 -7.06
C LEU A 68 15.74 3.03 -5.94
N LEU A 69 14.75 2.79 -5.08
CA LEU A 69 14.82 1.76 -4.03
C LEU A 69 14.84 0.35 -4.62
N VAL A 70 14.08 0.10 -5.68
CA VAL A 70 14.09 -1.21 -6.35
C VAL A 70 15.47 -1.50 -6.94
N GLY A 71 16.10 -0.52 -7.59
CA GLY A 71 17.48 -0.64 -8.07
C GLY A 71 18.51 -0.86 -6.95
N LEU A 72 18.25 -0.34 -5.75
CA LEU A 72 19.09 -0.54 -4.59
C LEU A 72 18.95 -1.95 -4.00
N ALA A 73 17.78 -2.59 -4.14
CA ALA A 73 17.54 -3.95 -3.67
C ALA A 73 18.47 -4.98 -4.31
N ASP A 74 18.87 -4.77 -5.55
CA ASP A 74 19.81 -5.64 -6.26
C ASP A 74 21.23 -5.54 -5.70
N ARG A 75 21.62 -4.40 -5.10
CA ARG A 75 22.94 -4.14 -4.53
C ARG A 75 23.04 -4.48 -3.05
N TRP A 76 22.03 -4.14 -2.26
CA TRP A 76 22.03 -4.28 -0.80
C TRP A 76 21.44 -5.60 -0.32
N GLY A 77 20.82 -6.34 -1.21
CA GLY A 77 20.14 -7.60 -0.91
C GLY A 77 18.66 -7.37 -0.56
N ARG A 78 17.79 -8.08 -1.24
CA ARG A 78 16.33 -7.92 -1.25
C ARG A 78 15.68 -8.00 0.13
N ARG A 79 16.15 -8.89 1.01
CA ARG A 79 15.61 -9.04 2.37
C ARG A 79 15.87 -7.79 3.23
N ARG A 80 17.06 -7.19 3.10
CA ARG A 80 17.39 -5.96 3.84
C ARG A 80 16.55 -4.79 3.36
N VAL A 81 16.43 -4.64 2.04
CA VAL A 81 15.61 -3.57 1.46
C VAL A 81 14.16 -3.75 1.87
N LEU A 82 13.60 -4.97 1.80
CA LEU A 82 12.23 -5.25 2.26
C LEU A 82 12.03 -4.85 3.74
N SER A 83 12.96 -5.18 4.63
CA SER A 83 12.85 -4.78 6.03
C SER A 83 12.92 -3.27 6.23
N VAL A 84 13.80 -2.59 5.49
CA VAL A 84 13.94 -1.12 5.54
C VAL A 84 12.70 -0.44 4.97
N THR A 85 12.13 -0.96 3.89
CA THR A 85 10.91 -0.39 3.28
C THR A 85 9.71 -0.52 4.21
N ILE A 86 9.51 -1.68 4.85
CA ILE A 86 8.43 -1.88 5.83
C ILE A 86 8.57 -0.91 7.01
N LEU A 87 9.78 -0.82 7.60
CA LEU A 87 10.02 0.10 8.71
C LEU A 87 9.86 1.56 8.29
N GLY A 88 10.43 1.94 7.16
CA GLY A 88 10.34 3.29 6.63
C GLY A 88 8.89 3.69 6.37
N TYR A 89 8.14 2.86 5.66
CA TYR A 89 6.72 3.06 5.42
C TYR A 89 5.96 3.24 6.75
N THR A 90 6.10 2.32 7.68
CA THR A 90 5.39 2.37 8.98
C THR A 90 5.69 3.65 9.75
N VAL A 91 6.97 4.04 9.84
CA VAL A 91 7.38 5.25 10.55
C VAL A 91 6.82 6.51 9.88
N PHE A 92 6.95 6.64 8.56
CA PHE A 92 6.50 7.85 7.86
C PHE A 92 4.98 7.95 7.78
N THR A 93 4.25 6.83 7.73
CA THR A 93 2.79 6.82 7.85
C THR A 93 2.36 7.28 9.25
N LEU A 94 3.02 6.79 10.31
CA LEU A 94 2.75 7.25 11.67
C LEU A 94 3.04 8.75 11.84
N LEU A 95 4.18 9.23 11.34
CA LEU A 95 4.55 10.64 11.39
C LEU A 95 3.56 11.52 10.61
N SER A 96 2.99 11.03 9.51
CA SER A 96 1.98 11.79 8.76
C SER A 96 0.71 12.01 9.57
N GLY A 97 0.31 11.03 10.42
CA GLY A 97 -0.81 11.21 11.35
C GLY A 97 -0.57 12.24 12.46
N LEU A 98 0.69 12.63 12.71
CA LEU A 98 1.08 13.65 13.69
C LEU A 98 1.45 14.98 13.03
N ALA A 99 1.27 15.13 11.72
CA ALA A 99 1.72 16.30 10.98
C ALA A 99 0.87 17.54 11.31
N PRO A 100 1.47 18.65 11.78
CA PRO A 100 0.74 19.86 12.18
C PRO A 100 0.26 20.70 11.00
N ASN A 101 0.71 20.41 9.80
CA ASN A 101 0.36 21.16 8.59
C ASN A 101 0.42 20.28 7.33
N VAL A 102 -0.27 20.71 6.27
CA VAL A 102 -0.40 20.00 5.01
C VAL A 102 0.95 19.74 4.31
N TRP A 103 1.92 20.62 4.43
CA TRP A 103 3.23 20.49 3.79
C TRP A 103 4.01 19.33 4.40
N LEU A 104 4.01 19.26 5.73
CA LEU A 104 4.68 18.18 6.46
C LEU A 104 3.95 16.85 6.26
N PHE A 105 2.60 16.88 6.27
CA PHE A 105 1.77 15.73 5.92
C PHE A 105 2.14 15.20 4.52
N GLY A 106 2.14 16.08 3.52
CA GLY A 106 2.49 15.72 2.13
C GLY A 106 3.91 15.17 1.99
N ALA A 107 4.88 15.77 2.69
CA ALA A 107 6.26 15.31 2.69
C ALA A 107 6.40 13.91 3.32
N PHE A 108 5.77 13.66 4.46
CA PHE A 108 5.80 12.34 5.10
C PHE A 108 5.08 11.30 4.25
N GLN A 109 3.93 11.63 3.69
CA GLN A 109 3.19 10.73 2.80
C GLN A 109 3.94 10.45 1.49
N PHE A 110 4.65 11.42 0.94
CA PHE A 110 5.53 11.20 -0.21
C PHE A 110 6.60 10.16 0.10
N VAL A 111 7.31 10.30 1.23
CA VAL A 111 8.35 9.36 1.64
C VAL A 111 7.74 7.99 1.97
N ALA A 112 6.60 7.95 2.66
CA ALA A 112 5.87 6.71 2.92
C ALA A 112 5.50 6.01 1.61
N ARG A 113 5.04 6.74 0.59
CA ARG A 113 4.73 6.20 -0.74
C ARG A 113 5.94 5.58 -1.43
N VAL A 114 7.11 6.21 -1.31
CA VAL A 114 8.37 5.66 -1.86
C VAL A 114 8.67 4.29 -1.24
N PHE A 115 8.56 4.17 0.08
CA PHE A 115 8.79 2.90 0.78
C PHE A 115 7.71 1.86 0.48
N LEU A 116 6.45 2.24 0.44
CA LEU A 116 5.31 1.36 0.15
C LEU A 116 5.45 0.69 -1.22
N ILE A 117 5.72 1.47 -2.26
CA ILE A 117 5.91 0.94 -3.63
C ILE A 117 7.21 0.13 -3.74
N GLY A 118 8.27 0.55 -3.03
CA GLY A 118 9.52 -0.20 -2.94
C GLY A 118 9.33 -1.57 -2.27
N GLU A 119 8.50 -1.64 -1.23
CA GLU A 119 8.09 -2.89 -0.56
C GLU A 119 7.35 -3.81 -1.53
N TRP A 120 6.29 -3.30 -2.18
CA TRP A 120 5.49 -4.07 -3.13
C TRP A 120 6.35 -4.67 -4.25
N ALA A 121 7.18 -3.85 -4.90
CA ALA A 121 8.04 -4.30 -5.99
C ALA A 121 9.05 -5.36 -5.52
N THR A 122 9.69 -5.15 -4.36
CA THR A 122 10.64 -6.11 -3.78
C THR A 122 9.96 -7.42 -3.40
N SER A 123 8.74 -7.36 -2.85
CA SER A 123 7.90 -8.53 -2.52
C SER A 123 7.57 -9.37 -3.74
N MET A 124 7.20 -8.73 -4.87
CA MET A 124 6.90 -9.41 -6.13
C MET A 124 8.14 -10.11 -6.70
N VAL A 125 9.31 -9.47 -6.62
CA VAL A 125 10.57 -10.06 -7.06
C VAL A 125 10.94 -11.27 -6.20
N ILE A 126 10.87 -11.16 -4.87
CA ILE A 126 11.11 -12.28 -3.95
C ILE A 126 10.13 -13.44 -4.24
N ALA A 127 8.84 -13.14 -4.44
CA ALA A 127 7.85 -14.15 -4.81
C ALA A 127 8.18 -14.84 -6.13
N ALA A 128 8.73 -14.11 -7.11
CA ALA A 128 9.12 -14.67 -8.38
C ALA A 128 10.39 -15.56 -8.32
N GLU A 129 11.29 -15.33 -7.37
CA GLU A 129 12.58 -16.02 -7.29
C GLU A 129 12.60 -17.20 -6.32
N GLU A 130 11.99 -17.05 -5.16
CA GLU A 130 12.03 -18.05 -4.08
C GLU A 130 11.07 -19.23 -4.35
N PHE A 131 10.17 -19.11 -5.34
CA PHE A 131 9.21 -20.16 -5.63
C PHE A 131 9.50 -20.90 -6.95
N PRO A 132 9.25 -22.23 -6.99
CA PRO A 132 9.44 -23.03 -8.20
C PRO A 132 8.64 -22.47 -9.39
N ALA A 133 9.19 -22.55 -10.60
CA ALA A 133 8.58 -22.03 -11.83
C ALA A 133 7.12 -22.51 -12.02
N ALA A 134 6.83 -23.78 -11.69
CA ALA A 134 5.50 -24.38 -11.79
C ALA A 134 4.44 -23.75 -10.84
N ARG A 135 4.85 -23.04 -9.80
CA ARG A 135 3.97 -22.40 -8.80
C ARG A 135 4.08 -20.89 -8.74
N ARG A 136 5.08 -20.31 -9.38
CA ARG A 136 5.39 -18.88 -9.35
C ARG A 136 4.17 -18.03 -9.70
N GLY A 137 3.48 -18.33 -10.80
CA GLY A 137 2.29 -17.58 -11.22
C GLY A 137 1.16 -17.64 -10.19
N MET A 138 0.93 -18.82 -9.58
CA MET A 138 -0.08 -18.95 -8.52
C MET A 138 0.30 -18.12 -7.28
N VAL A 139 1.56 -18.19 -6.84
CA VAL A 139 2.03 -17.44 -5.65
C VAL A 139 1.90 -15.95 -5.87
N VAL A 140 2.42 -15.43 -7.01
CA VAL A 140 2.30 -14.01 -7.35
C VAL A 140 0.85 -13.59 -7.46
N GLY A 141 -0.01 -14.40 -8.10
CA GLY A 141 -1.44 -14.12 -8.22
C GLY A 141 -2.17 -14.05 -6.88
N VAL A 142 -1.87 -14.94 -5.94
CA VAL A 142 -2.50 -14.92 -4.59
C VAL A 142 -1.97 -13.74 -3.76
N VAL A 143 -0.68 -13.44 -3.82
CA VAL A 143 -0.10 -12.27 -3.14
C VAL A 143 -0.73 -10.98 -3.68
N GLN A 144 -0.91 -10.87 -5.01
CA GLN A 144 -1.59 -9.72 -5.61
C GLN A 144 -3.09 -9.64 -5.24
N ALA A 145 -3.77 -10.80 -5.14
CA ALA A 145 -5.15 -10.85 -4.68
C ALA A 145 -5.28 -10.41 -3.21
N ALA A 146 -4.27 -10.65 -2.37
CA ALA A 146 -4.25 -10.14 -1.00
C ALA A 146 -4.22 -8.61 -0.96
N SER A 147 -3.45 -7.93 -1.84
CA SER A 147 -3.48 -6.46 -1.98
C SER A 147 -4.88 -5.96 -2.37
N ALA A 148 -5.51 -6.58 -3.37
CA ALA A 148 -6.86 -6.22 -3.79
C ALA A 148 -7.87 -6.40 -2.63
N LEU A 149 -7.73 -7.48 -1.85
CA LEU A 149 -8.58 -7.72 -0.67
C LEU A 149 -8.37 -6.64 0.40
N GLY A 150 -7.13 -6.18 0.63
CA GLY A 150 -6.81 -5.06 1.51
C GLY A 150 -7.58 -3.80 1.11
N GLY A 151 -7.60 -3.47 -0.19
CA GLY A 151 -8.37 -2.35 -0.74
C GLY A 151 -9.88 -2.49 -0.51
N VAL A 152 -10.45 -3.69 -0.72
CA VAL A 152 -11.88 -3.96 -0.45
C VAL A 152 -12.21 -3.78 1.03
N VAL A 153 -11.36 -4.29 1.93
CA VAL A 153 -11.54 -4.13 3.38
C VAL A 153 -11.44 -2.66 3.78
N CYS A 154 -10.49 -1.91 3.22
CA CYS A 154 -10.39 -0.46 3.42
C CYS A 154 -11.67 0.26 2.99
N ALA A 155 -12.18 -0.04 1.80
CA ALA A 155 -13.39 0.58 1.28
C ALA A 155 -14.63 0.33 2.15
N GLY A 156 -14.71 -0.82 2.83
CA GLY A 156 -15.79 -1.15 3.76
C GLY A 156 -15.59 -0.60 5.17
N LEU A 157 -14.35 -0.60 5.68
CA LEU A 157 -14.05 -0.28 7.07
C LEU A 157 -13.91 1.23 7.33
N VAL A 158 -13.23 1.96 6.43
CA VAL A 158 -12.98 3.40 6.63
C VAL A 158 -14.27 4.21 6.76
N PRO A 159 -15.31 4.02 5.93
CA PRO A 159 -16.58 4.73 6.11
C PRO A 159 -17.29 4.43 7.42
N VAL A 160 -17.16 3.21 7.95
CA VAL A 160 -17.77 2.82 9.24
C VAL A 160 -17.05 3.52 10.38
N LEU A 161 -15.71 3.45 10.41
CA LEU A 161 -14.89 4.08 11.45
C LEU A 161 -15.02 5.61 11.46
N SER A 162 -15.13 6.24 10.29
CA SER A 162 -15.28 7.69 10.22
C SER A 162 -16.64 8.17 10.75
N ARG A 163 -17.70 7.39 10.58
CA ARG A 163 -19.02 7.69 11.19
C ARG A 163 -18.99 7.62 12.71
N GLU A 164 -18.35 6.59 13.27
CA GLU A 164 -18.27 6.42 14.73
C GLU A 164 -17.38 7.48 15.41
N SER A 165 -16.35 7.97 14.71
CA SER A 165 -15.46 9.03 15.23
C SER A 165 -16.02 10.45 15.09
N GLY A 166 -17.27 10.61 14.61
CA GLY A 166 -17.87 11.94 14.41
C GLY A 166 -17.26 12.74 13.25
N LEU A 167 -16.40 12.11 12.47
CA LEU A 167 -15.90 12.59 11.20
C LEU A 167 -17.01 12.34 10.16
N ASP A 168 -17.93 13.28 10.02
CA ASP A 168 -18.92 13.23 8.95
C ASP A 168 -18.20 13.18 7.61
N LEU A 169 -18.17 11.98 7.02
CA LEU A 169 -17.91 11.86 5.59
C LEU A 169 -19.08 12.57 4.92
N ASP A 170 -18.82 13.74 4.35
CA ASP A 170 -19.80 14.49 3.58
C ASP A 170 -20.53 13.53 2.62
N PRO A 171 -21.87 13.41 2.70
CA PRO A 171 -22.63 12.52 1.85
C PRO A 171 -22.56 12.87 0.36
N ALA A 172 -21.81 13.91 -0.03
CA ALA A 172 -21.59 14.33 -1.41
C ALA A 172 -20.86 13.31 -2.31
N TYR A 173 -20.45 12.14 -1.80
CA TYR A 173 -20.13 10.99 -2.67
C TYR A 173 -21.35 10.12 -2.99
N GLY A 174 -22.51 10.41 -2.49
CA GLY A 174 -23.79 9.82 -2.84
C GLY A 174 -24.61 10.84 -3.64
N ILE A 175 -24.59 10.71 -4.96
CA ILE A 175 -25.67 11.09 -5.89
C ILE A 175 -26.48 12.29 -5.38
N GLU A 176 -26.17 13.51 -5.84
CA GLU A 176 -27.18 14.56 -5.92
C GLU A 176 -28.38 13.99 -6.70
N LEU A 177 -29.36 13.45 -6.01
CA LEU A 177 -30.71 13.36 -6.53
C LEU A 177 -31.21 14.80 -6.58
N VAL A 178 -30.99 15.41 -7.73
CA VAL A 178 -31.63 16.69 -8.15
C VAL A 178 -33.12 16.57 -7.85
N HIS A 179 -33.59 17.41 -6.94
CA HIS A 179 -34.99 17.87 -6.93
C HIS A 179 -35.12 19.17 -7.66
#